data_3a1b4a31f8068b230b44ffd6454aeebe
#
_entry.id   3a1b4a31f8068b230b44ffd6454aeebe
#
_cell.length_a   1.000
_cell.length_b   1.000
_cell.length_c   1.000
_cell.angle_alpha   90.00
_cell.angle_beta   90.00
_cell.angle_gamma   90.00
#
_symmetry.space_group_name_H-M   'P 1'
#
loop_
_entity.id
_entity.type
_entity.pdbx_description
1 polymer ?
#
loop_
_entity_poly.entity_id
_entity_poly.type
_entity_poly.pdbx_seq_one_letter_code
_entity_poly.pdbx_strand_id
1 'polypeptide(L)'
;MSNIDLNLGRSEFGNPENAGNVLSEDEAFDLLNSSVKNEKLIVHMRQVAHLMKSFAKEKGYDESTQYRWFLAGLLHDADWDQWPELHCKKIIEELESRQIDPEIIRAIASHGPRYFGVEPKSEMDKMLYAFDELSGFVHAYSLMRPTGYDGMEIKGVKKRLKDKTFAAQVSRDDIRDGSERAGLSVEELIQFVIDNQPDALN
;
A
#
# COMPACT_ATOMS: atom_id res chain seq x y z
N MET A 1 -7.52 25.77 -3.54
CA MET A 1 -6.53 24.81 -3.09
C MET A 1 -5.46 24.81 -4.15
N SER A 2 -4.21 25.13 -3.80
CA SER A 2 -3.08 25.03 -4.75
C SER A 2 -2.99 23.59 -5.21
N ASN A 3 -2.93 23.37 -6.54
CA ASN A 3 -2.61 22.05 -7.08
C ASN A 3 -1.20 21.69 -6.62
N ILE A 4 -1.10 20.81 -5.62
CA ILE A 4 0.17 20.26 -5.17
C ILE A 4 0.64 19.32 -6.28
N ASP A 5 1.86 19.54 -6.78
CA ASP A 5 2.47 18.66 -7.77
C ASP A 5 3.31 17.59 -7.04
N LEU A 6 2.75 16.38 -6.97
CA LEU A 6 3.39 15.21 -6.39
C LEU A 6 4.24 14.42 -7.40
N ASN A 7 4.30 14.84 -8.67
CA ASN A 7 5.04 14.13 -9.70
C ASN A 7 6.52 14.01 -9.32
N LEU A 8 7.05 12.78 -9.40
CA LEU A 8 8.44 12.49 -9.04
C LEU A 8 9.44 12.92 -10.12
N GLY A 9 8.99 13.16 -11.36
CA GLY A 9 9.80 13.60 -12.47
C GLY A 9 10.84 12.58 -12.95
N ARG A 10 10.75 11.34 -12.49
CA ARG A 10 11.67 10.23 -12.83
C ARG A 10 10.95 8.87 -12.75
N SER A 11 11.51 7.86 -13.40
CA SER A 11 10.98 6.49 -13.45
C SER A 11 11.95 5.43 -12.91
N GLU A 12 13.18 5.82 -12.60
CA GLU A 12 14.22 4.94 -12.05
C GLU A 12 14.51 5.34 -10.60
N PHE A 13 14.62 4.33 -9.74
CA PHE A 13 14.76 4.50 -8.29
C PHE A 13 15.80 3.53 -7.74
N GLY A 14 16.59 4.02 -6.77
CA GLY A 14 17.72 3.27 -6.22
C GLY A 14 18.81 3.01 -7.25
N ASN A 15 19.66 2.04 -6.98
CA ASN A 15 20.68 1.58 -7.95
C ASN A 15 20.31 0.14 -8.42
N PRO A 16 19.78 -0.01 -9.65
CA PRO A 16 19.34 -1.32 -10.14
C PRO A 16 20.48 -2.34 -10.32
N GLU A 17 21.75 -1.90 -10.30
CA GLU A 17 22.91 -2.79 -10.36
C GLU A 17 23.27 -3.39 -8.99
N ASN A 18 22.74 -2.83 -7.92
CA ASN A 18 22.95 -3.29 -6.54
C ASN A 18 21.66 -3.89 -5.99
N ALA A 19 21.76 -5.06 -5.38
CA ALA A 19 20.61 -5.70 -4.72
C ALA A 19 20.01 -4.84 -3.57
N GLY A 20 20.73 -3.78 -3.14
CA GLY A 20 20.31 -2.87 -2.07
C GLY A 20 20.24 -3.53 -0.69
N ASN A 21 20.05 -2.70 0.33
CA ASN A 21 19.84 -3.15 1.69
C ASN A 21 18.36 -3.49 1.93
N VAL A 22 18.10 -4.38 2.85
CA VAL A 22 16.77 -4.67 3.35
C VAL A 22 16.77 -4.34 4.84
N LEU A 23 15.88 -3.43 5.28
CA LEU A 23 15.76 -3.08 6.70
C LEU A 23 15.38 -4.32 7.50
N SER A 24 15.95 -4.47 8.69
CA SER A 24 15.41 -5.39 9.68
C SER A 24 14.00 -4.94 10.13
N GLU A 25 13.28 -5.82 10.80
CA GLU A 25 11.94 -5.49 11.30
C GLU A 25 11.98 -4.34 12.30
N ASP A 26 12.94 -4.34 13.22
CA ASP A 26 13.13 -3.25 14.19
C ASP A 26 13.41 -1.92 13.49
N GLU A 27 14.34 -1.89 12.52
CA GLU A 27 14.66 -0.68 11.76
C GLU A 27 13.45 -0.15 10.96
N ALA A 28 12.66 -1.04 10.39
CA ALA A 28 11.47 -0.65 9.64
C ALA A 28 10.38 -0.05 10.53
N PHE A 29 10.13 -0.66 11.70
CA PHE A 29 9.19 -0.10 12.68
C PHE A 29 9.72 1.17 13.36
N ASP A 30 11.00 1.29 13.60
CA ASP A 30 11.62 2.53 14.10
C ASP A 30 11.44 3.66 13.08
N LEU A 31 11.67 3.41 11.80
CA LEU A 31 11.43 4.37 10.74
C LEU A 31 9.94 4.78 10.68
N LEU A 32 9.02 3.81 10.68
CA LEU A 32 7.59 4.06 10.70
C LEU A 32 7.20 4.93 11.89
N ASN A 33 7.56 4.52 13.12
CA ASN A 33 7.17 5.19 14.36
C ASN A 33 7.81 6.58 14.54
N SER A 34 8.98 6.81 13.94
CA SER A 34 9.62 8.14 13.94
C SER A 34 8.93 9.09 12.96
N SER A 35 8.43 8.57 11.84
CA SER A 35 7.86 9.35 10.73
C SER A 35 6.35 9.56 10.86
N VAL A 36 5.61 8.61 11.44
CA VAL A 36 4.15 8.64 11.52
C VAL A 36 3.69 8.65 12.96
N LYS A 37 2.80 9.60 13.31
CA LYS A 37 2.16 9.71 14.63
C LYS A 37 0.66 9.44 14.58
N ASN A 38 0.06 9.50 13.40
CA ASN A 38 -1.34 9.21 13.18
C ASN A 38 -1.60 7.70 13.29
N GLU A 39 -2.21 7.27 14.39
CA GLU A 39 -2.51 5.86 14.66
C GLU A 39 -3.33 5.17 13.55
N LYS A 40 -4.25 5.91 12.90
CA LYS A 40 -5.04 5.35 11.81
C LYS A 40 -4.20 5.07 10.57
N LEU A 41 -3.21 5.92 10.29
CA LEU A 41 -2.27 5.72 9.20
C LEU A 41 -1.35 4.54 9.51
N ILE A 42 -0.86 4.42 10.75
CA ILE A 42 -0.06 3.24 11.18
C ILE A 42 -0.85 1.95 10.99
N VAL A 43 -2.14 1.94 11.38
CA VAL A 43 -3.01 0.77 11.17
C VAL A 43 -3.13 0.45 9.68
N HIS A 44 -3.38 1.46 8.83
CA HIS A 44 -3.47 1.27 7.38
C HIS A 44 -2.19 0.67 6.80
N MET A 45 -1.04 1.25 7.12
CA MET A 45 0.26 0.77 6.61
C MET A 45 0.56 -0.67 7.06
N ARG A 46 0.22 -1.04 8.30
CA ARG A 46 0.33 -2.42 8.79
C ARG A 46 -0.62 -3.37 8.06
N GLN A 47 -1.82 -2.92 7.74
CA GLN A 47 -2.79 -3.71 6.97
C GLN A 47 -2.30 -3.95 5.54
N VAL A 48 -1.82 -2.91 4.85
CA VAL A 48 -1.25 -3.05 3.51
C VAL A 48 0.00 -3.94 3.53
N ALA A 49 0.89 -3.78 4.52
CA ALA A 49 2.06 -4.64 4.69
C ALA A 49 1.69 -6.12 4.84
N HIS A 50 0.69 -6.41 5.67
CA HIS A 50 0.21 -7.77 5.88
C HIS A 50 -0.40 -8.37 4.61
N LEU A 51 -1.23 -7.61 3.88
CA LEU A 51 -1.81 -8.04 2.61
C LEU A 51 -0.73 -8.36 1.58
N MET A 52 0.26 -7.49 1.44
CA MET A 52 1.40 -7.68 0.54
C MET A 52 2.17 -8.96 0.86
N LYS A 53 2.50 -9.18 2.14
CA LYS A 53 3.19 -10.42 2.60
C LYS A 53 2.34 -11.67 2.35
N SER A 54 1.05 -11.61 2.68
CA SER A 54 0.12 -12.72 2.51
C SER A 54 -0.05 -13.10 1.04
N PHE A 55 -0.14 -12.12 0.15
CA PHE A 55 -0.22 -12.37 -1.28
C PHE A 55 1.08 -13.01 -1.82
N ALA A 56 2.24 -12.48 -1.44
CA ALA A 56 3.52 -13.05 -1.81
C ALA A 56 3.67 -14.51 -1.32
N LYS A 57 3.18 -14.79 -0.11
CA LYS A 57 3.15 -16.16 0.45
C LYS A 57 2.23 -17.09 -0.34
N GLU A 58 1.03 -16.64 -0.71
CA GLU A 58 0.09 -17.43 -1.52
C GLU A 58 0.64 -17.74 -2.91
N LYS A 59 1.42 -16.81 -3.47
CA LYS A 59 2.16 -17.02 -4.73
C LYS A 59 3.34 -18.01 -4.60
N GLY A 60 3.68 -18.43 -3.40
CA GLY A 60 4.79 -19.37 -3.17
C GLY A 60 6.16 -18.73 -3.19
N TYR A 61 6.27 -17.42 -3.04
CA TYR A 61 7.57 -16.74 -2.93
C TYR A 61 8.28 -17.12 -1.63
N ASP A 62 9.62 -17.08 -1.65
CA ASP A 62 10.43 -17.33 -0.46
C ASP A 62 10.25 -16.24 0.62
N GLU A 63 10.68 -16.55 1.84
CA GLU A 63 10.52 -15.65 3.00
C GLU A 63 11.20 -14.29 2.80
N SER A 64 12.33 -14.25 2.10
CA SER A 64 13.04 -12.99 1.81
C SER A 64 12.22 -12.10 0.88
N THR A 65 11.63 -12.69 -0.16
CA THR A 65 10.73 -11.98 -1.09
C THR A 65 9.46 -11.54 -0.39
N GLN A 66 8.82 -12.41 0.41
CA GLN A 66 7.64 -12.05 1.21
C GLN A 66 7.93 -10.86 2.14
N TYR A 67 9.13 -10.81 2.73
CA TYR A 67 9.52 -9.73 3.62
C TYR A 67 9.74 -8.40 2.88
N ARG A 68 10.30 -8.42 1.66
CA ARG A 68 10.41 -7.22 0.81
C ARG A 68 9.03 -6.65 0.46
N TRP A 69 8.08 -7.51 0.15
CA TRP A 69 6.69 -7.11 -0.08
C TRP A 69 6.06 -6.47 1.16
N PHE A 70 6.30 -7.06 2.32
CA PHE A 70 5.89 -6.48 3.60
C PHE A 70 6.46 -5.07 3.80
N LEU A 71 7.76 -4.88 3.56
CA LEU A 71 8.41 -3.57 3.71
C LEU A 71 7.82 -2.52 2.77
N ALA A 72 7.57 -2.87 1.51
CA ALA A 72 6.93 -1.96 0.56
C ALA A 72 5.56 -1.47 1.08
N GLY A 73 4.73 -2.39 1.58
CA GLY A 73 3.45 -2.04 2.17
C GLY A 73 3.57 -1.28 3.49
N LEU A 74 4.58 -1.58 4.33
CA LEU A 74 4.75 -0.92 5.62
C LEU A 74 5.20 0.53 5.50
N LEU A 75 5.94 0.87 4.44
CA LEU A 75 6.62 2.16 4.33
C LEU A 75 6.05 3.07 3.24
N HIS A 76 5.06 2.63 2.44
CA HIS A 76 4.60 3.39 1.28
C HIS A 76 4.13 4.81 1.61
N ASP A 77 3.48 5.00 2.74
CA ASP A 77 2.92 6.27 3.23
C ASP A 77 3.72 6.89 4.39
N ALA A 78 4.96 6.46 4.64
CA ALA A 78 5.69 6.87 5.84
C ALA A 78 6.00 8.37 5.91
N ASP A 79 5.90 9.10 4.82
CA ASP A 79 6.07 10.56 4.78
C ASP A 79 4.75 11.36 4.82
N TRP A 80 3.59 10.69 4.65
CA TRP A 80 2.30 11.36 4.52
C TRP A 80 1.93 12.24 5.71
N ASP A 81 2.19 11.78 6.92
CA ASP A 81 1.78 12.48 8.15
C ASP A 81 2.55 13.80 8.36
N GLN A 82 3.84 13.82 8.01
CA GLN A 82 4.71 14.98 8.21
C GLN A 82 4.83 15.88 6.98
N TRP A 83 4.75 15.32 5.78
CA TRP A 83 5.00 16.03 4.52
C TRP A 83 3.98 15.69 3.43
N PRO A 84 2.67 15.91 3.65
CA PRO A 84 1.64 15.53 2.68
C PRO A 84 1.83 16.22 1.32
N GLU A 85 2.41 17.44 1.29
CA GLU A 85 2.70 18.15 0.03
C GLU A 85 3.94 17.63 -0.71
N LEU A 86 4.72 16.79 -0.05
CA LEU A 86 5.93 16.15 -0.60
C LEU A 86 5.80 14.62 -0.59
N HIS A 87 4.55 14.14 -0.44
CA HIS A 87 4.30 12.73 -0.36
C HIS A 87 4.89 11.98 -1.54
N CYS A 88 5.37 10.83 -1.19
CA CYS A 88 6.24 9.90 -1.84
C CYS A 88 7.69 10.38 -2.04
N LYS A 89 7.95 11.69 -2.21
CA LYS A 89 9.32 12.20 -2.41
C LYS A 89 10.20 11.98 -1.18
N LYS A 90 9.65 12.25 0.02
CA LYS A 90 10.44 12.21 1.26
C LYS A 90 10.78 10.80 1.69
N ILE A 91 9.83 9.87 1.59
CA ILE A 91 10.14 8.48 1.90
C ILE A 91 11.14 7.88 0.89
N ILE A 92 11.02 8.22 -0.40
CA ILE A 92 11.96 7.77 -1.41
C ILE A 92 13.37 8.31 -1.13
N GLU A 93 13.52 9.62 -0.83
CA GLU A 93 14.80 10.21 -0.45
C GLU A 93 15.45 9.49 0.75
N GLU A 94 14.66 9.18 1.76
CA GLU A 94 15.11 8.45 2.96
C GLU A 94 15.57 7.03 2.62
N LEU A 95 14.78 6.28 1.84
CA LEU A 95 15.12 4.91 1.46
C LEU A 95 16.35 4.85 0.53
N GLU A 96 16.48 5.80 -0.39
CA GLU A 96 17.68 5.92 -1.24
C GLU A 96 18.94 6.27 -0.43
N SER A 97 18.81 7.15 0.57
CA SER A 97 19.94 7.50 1.46
C SER A 97 20.47 6.29 2.22
N ARG A 98 19.60 5.35 2.55
CA ARG A 98 19.91 4.06 3.20
C ARG A 98 20.32 2.97 2.21
N GLN A 99 20.34 3.27 0.92
CA GLN A 99 20.65 2.32 -0.14
C GLN A 99 19.72 1.09 -0.11
N ILE A 100 18.43 1.30 0.15
CA ILE A 100 17.43 0.23 0.20
C ILE A 100 17.24 -0.35 -1.21
N ASP A 101 16.81 -1.62 -1.24
CA ASP A 101 16.52 -2.39 -2.44
C ASP A 101 15.66 -1.58 -3.42
N PRO A 102 16.14 -1.38 -4.67
CA PRO A 102 15.45 -0.57 -5.67
C PRO A 102 14.06 -1.09 -6.04
N GLU A 103 13.77 -2.38 -5.86
CA GLU A 103 12.43 -2.93 -6.09
C GLU A 103 11.43 -2.43 -5.04
N ILE A 104 11.84 -2.35 -3.76
CA ILE A 104 11.01 -1.79 -2.68
C ILE A 104 10.75 -0.30 -2.96
N ILE A 105 11.79 0.47 -3.26
CA ILE A 105 11.67 1.91 -3.54
C ILE A 105 10.76 2.15 -4.73
N ARG A 106 10.91 1.34 -5.78
CA ARG A 106 10.10 1.47 -6.98
C ARG A 106 8.64 1.11 -6.76
N ALA A 107 8.34 0.07 -5.98
CA ALA A 107 6.97 -0.27 -5.63
C ALA A 107 6.31 0.91 -4.89
N ILE A 108 7.00 1.49 -3.91
CA ILE A 108 6.54 2.69 -3.19
C ILE A 108 6.34 3.86 -4.17
N ALA A 109 7.30 4.14 -5.07
CA ALA A 109 7.20 5.22 -6.03
C ALA A 109 6.03 5.09 -7.01
N SER A 110 5.50 3.89 -7.21
CA SER A 110 4.46 3.60 -8.19
C SER A 110 3.07 3.31 -7.61
N HIS A 111 2.88 3.45 -6.27
CA HIS A 111 1.59 3.14 -5.65
C HIS A 111 0.48 4.17 -5.94
N GLY A 112 0.81 5.31 -6.54
CA GLY A 112 -0.13 6.33 -6.98
C GLY A 112 0.23 6.87 -8.37
N PRO A 113 0.14 6.07 -9.47
CA PRO A 113 0.68 6.44 -10.78
C PRO A 113 0.13 7.75 -11.33
N ARG A 114 -1.13 8.09 -11.04
CA ARG A 114 -1.76 9.35 -11.47
C ARG A 114 -1.15 10.58 -10.81
N TYR A 115 -0.62 10.42 -9.59
CA TYR A 115 -0.06 11.52 -8.81
C TYR A 115 1.45 11.60 -8.98
N PHE A 116 2.13 10.46 -8.95
CA PHE A 116 3.59 10.38 -8.92
C PHE A 116 4.22 10.30 -10.31
N GLY A 117 3.43 9.96 -11.33
CA GLY A 117 3.90 9.83 -12.72
C GLY A 117 4.78 8.59 -12.94
N VAL A 118 4.71 7.61 -12.04
CA VAL A 118 5.47 6.35 -12.11
C VAL A 118 4.51 5.18 -12.31
N GLU A 119 4.64 4.48 -13.43
CA GLU A 119 3.79 3.36 -13.77
C GLU A 119 4.18 2.07 -13.05
N PRO A 120 3.25 1.34 -12.41
CA PRO A 120 3.50 0.03 -11.82
C PRO A 120 3.91 -0.99 -12.90
N LYS A 121 5.06 -1.65 -12.74
CA LYS A 121 5.58 -2.62 -13.72
C LYS A 121 5.67 -4.04 -13.15
N SER A 122 6.33 -4.20 -11.99
CA SER A 122 6.46 -5.50 -11.35
C SER A 122 5.15 -5.96 -10.73
N GLU A 123 5.06 -7.23 -10.36
CA GLU A 123 3.88 -7.75 -9.65
C GLU A 123 3.75 -7.07 -8.27
N MET A 124 4.87 -6.85 -7.57
CA MET A 124 4.89 -6.12 -6.29
C MET A 124 4.34 -4.70 -6.43
N ASP A 125 4.75 -3.96 -7.46
CA ASP A 125 4.24 -2.60 -7.72
C ASP A 125 2.73 -2.59 -7.91
N LYS A 126 2.23 -3.49 -8.76
CA LYS A 126 0.82 -3.60 -9.12
C LYS A 126 -0.04 -3.98 -7.92
N MET A 127 0.46 -4.89 -7.08
CA MET A 127 -0.27 -5.33 -5.90
C MET A 127 -0.27 -4.27 -4.80
N LEU A 128 0.81 -3.53 -4.60
CA LEU A 128 0.82 -2.41 -3.66
C LEU A 128 -0.25 -1.37 -4.06
N TYR A 129 -0.25 -0.96 -5.32
CA TYR A 129 -1.27 -0.04 -5.84
C TYR A 129 -2.70 -0.59 -5.73
N ALA A 130 -2.90 -1.89 -5.98
CA ALA A 130 -4.22 -2.51 -5.90
C ALA A 130 -4.75 -2.64 -4.47
N PHE A 131 -3.86 -2.88 -3.48
CA PHE A 131 -4.26 -3.04 -2.10
C PHE A 131 -4.43 -1.74 -1.33
N ASP A 132 -3.69 -0.69 -1.66
CA ASP A 132 -3.66 0.55 -0.91
C ASP A 132 -5.07 1.13 -0.66
N GLU A 133 -5.71 1.65 -1.66
CA GLU A 133 -7.05 2.25 -1.55
C GLU A 133 -8.12 1.22 -1.11
N LEU A 134 -8.03 -0.01 -1.58
CA LEU A 134 -9.00 -1.06 -1.24
C LEU A 134 -8.91 -1.48 0.23
N SER A 135 -7.71 -1.59 0.77
CA SER A 135 -7.47 -1.88 2.20
C SER A 135 -8.18 -0.85 3.08
N GLY A 136 -7.92 0.43 2.86
CA GLY A 136 -8.56 1.52 3.59
C GLY A 136 -10.08 1.51 3.47
N PHE A 137 -10.59 1.21 2.27
CA PHE A 137 -12.03 1.13 2.03
C PHE A 137 -12.70 -0.01 2.81
N VAL A 138 -12.13 -1.21 2.76
CA VAL A 138 -12.67 -2.39 3.46
C VAL A 138 -12.56 -2.21 4.97
N HIS A 139 -11.46 -1.60 5.45
CA HIS A 139 -11.31 -1.26 6.86
C HIS A 139 -12.39 -0.27 7.33
N ALA A 140 -12.62 0.80 6.58
CA ALA A 140 -13.69 1.75 6.91
C ALA A 140 -15.07 1.07 6.97
N TYR A 141 -15.32 0.09 6.09
CA TYR A 141 -16.56 -0.67 6.15
C TYR A 141 -16.63 -1.60 7.36
N SER A 142 -15.52 -2.22 7.76
CA SER A 142 -15.47 -3.08 8.97
C SER A 142 -15.83 -2.28 10.22
N LEU A 143 -15.36 -1.04 10.34
CA LEU A 143 -15.65 -0.16 11.48
C LEU A 143 -17.15 0.23 11.61
N MET A 144 -17.92 0.13 10.54
CA MET A 144 -19.37 0.39 10.56
C MET A 144 -20.20 -0.84 10.92
N ARG A 145 -19.59 -2.01 10.94
CA ARG A 145 -20.28 -3.27 11.21
C ARG A 145 -20.15 -3.65 12.68
N PRO A 146 -21.24 -4.07 13.35
CA PRO A 146 -21.16 -4.54 14.73
C PRO A 146 -20.18 -5.71 14.93
N THR A 147 -19.98 -6.51 13.87
CA THR A 147 -19.12 -7.71 13.87
C THR A 147 -17.77 -7.46 13.20
N GLY A 148 -17.45 -6.21 12.83
CA GLY A 148 -16.21 -5.91 12.13
C GLY A 148 -16.08 -6.67 10.80
N TYR A 149 -15.00 -7.41 10.66
CA TYR A 149 -14.77 -8.27 9.48
C TYR A 149 -15.57 -9.58 9.52
N ASP A 150 -15.98 -10.06 10.70
CA ASP A 150 -16.67 -11.34 10.83
C ASP A 150 -17.97 -11.36 10.02
N GLY A 151 -18.14 -12.39 9.17
CA GLY A 151 -19.25 -12.49 8.22
C GLY A 151 -19.33 -11.35 7.20
N MET A 152 -18.21 -10.67 6.88
CA MET A 152 -18.17 -9.70 5.77
C MET A 152 -18.22 -10.44 4.44
N GLU A 153 -19.04 -9.95 3.51
CA GLU A 153 -19.20 -10.52 2.19
C GLU A 153 -18.85 -9.52 1.09
N ILE A 154 -18.35 -10.01 -0.04
CA ILE A 154 -18.05 -9.22 -1.25
C ILE A 154 -19.24 -8.33 -1.63
N LYS A 155 -20.46 -8.87 -1.59
CA LYS A 155 -21.68 -8.13 -1.93
C LYS A 155 -21.88 -6.87 -1.08
N GLY A 156 -21.53 -6.94 0.21
CA GLY A 156 -21.59 -5.81 1.12
C GLY A 156 -20.59 -4.71 0.75
N VAL A 157 -19.35 -5.09 0.50
CA VAL A 157 -18.30 -4.16 0.06
C VAL A 157 -18.65 -3.50 -1.27
N LYS A 158 -19.10 -4.30 -2.26
CA LYS A 158 -19.52 -3.77 -3.58
C LYS A 158 -20.72 -2.81 -3.47
N LYS A 159 -21.63 -3.04 -2.55
CA LYS A 159 -22.74 -2.09 -2.28
C LYS A 159 -22.18 -0.77 -1.77
N ARG A 160 -21.20 -0.79 -0.88
CA ARG A 160 -20.54 0.43 -0.35
C ARG A 160 -19.70 1.14 -1.41
N LEU A 161 -19.03 0.43 -2.31
CA LEU A 161 -18.29 1.04 -3.42
C LEU A 161 -19.19 1.91 -4.33
N LYS A 162 -20.49 1.58 -4.45
CA LYS A 162 -21.47 2.38 -5.20
C LYS A 162 -21.92 3.63 -4.44
N ASP A 163 -21.77 3.65 -3.13
CA ASP A 163 -22.14 4.80 -2.27
C ASP A 163 -20.97 5.80 -2.27
N LYS A 164 -21.13 6.89 -3.03
CA LYS A 164 -20.10 7.93 -3.17
C LYS A 164 -19.89 8.76 -1.89
N THR A 165 -20.82 8.69 -0.94
CA THR A 165 -20.72 9.42 0.33
C THR A 165 -19.94 8.64 1.39
N PHE A 166 -19.89 7.31 1.26
CA PHE A 166 -19.13 6.45 2.15
C PHE A 166 -17.64 6.48 1.77
N ALA A 167 -16.75 6.72 2.73
CA ALA A 167 -15.31 6.83 2.52
C ALA A 167 -14.99 7.65 1.25
N ALA A 168 -15.51 8.88 1.19
CA ALA A 168 -15.49 9.72 -0.02
C ALA A 168 -14.08 10.09 -0.49
N GLN A 169 -13.08 10.03 0.40
CA GLN A 169 -11.67 10.28 0.10
C GLN A 169 -11.00 9.12 -0.65
N VAL A 170 -11.55 7.90 -0.56
CA VAL A 170 -10.99 6.71 -1.25
C VAL A 170 -11.30 6.77 -2.74
N SER A 171 -10.31 6.62 -3.59
CA SER A 171 -10.45 6.66 -5.04
C SER A 171 -10.99 5.33 -5.60
N ARG A 172 -12.27 5.33 -6.04
CA ARG A 172 -12.86 4.15 -6.72
C ARG A 172 -12.25 3.90 -8.10
N ASP A 173 -11.70 4.94 -8.69
CA ASP A 173 -11.03 4.83 -9.98
C ASP A 173 -9.69 4.12 -9.82
N ASP A 174 -8.95 4.42 -8.74
CA ASP A 174 -7.68 3.75 -8.45
C ASP A 174 -7.89 2.30 -8.03
N ILE A 175 -8.97 1.98 -7.30
CA ILE A 175 -9.35 0.58 -7.01
C ILE A 175 -9.58 -0.19 -8.33
N ARG A 176 -10.26 0.38 -9.31
CA ARG A 176 -10.50 -0.29 -10.61
C ARG A 176 -9.22 -0.40 -11.44
N ASP A 177 -8.48 0.69 -11.57
CA ASP A 177 -7.22 0.71 -12.32
C ASP A 177 -6.19 -0.25 -11.71
N GLY A 178 -6.06 -0.28 -10.37
CA GLY A 178 -5.20 -1.22 -9.66
C GLY A 178 -5.58 -2.69 -9.91
N SER A 179 -6.88 -2.99 -9.88
CA SER A 179 -7.43 -4.30 -10.22
C SER A 179 -7.05 -4.73 -11.66
N GLU A 180 -7.28 -3.85 -12.63
CA GLU A 180 -6.94 -4.11 -14.04
C GLU A 180 -5.44 -4.36 -14.23
N ARG A 181 -4.59 -3.55 -13.61
CA ARG A 181 -3.12 -3.68 -13.68
C ARG A 181 -2.60 -4.95 -13.00
N ALA A 182 -3.22 -5.34 -11.89
CA ALA A 182 -2.90 -6.58 -11.19
C ALA A 182 -3.37 -7.83 -11.96
N GLY A 183 -4.27 -7.67 -12.95
CA GLY A 183 -4.87 -8.79 -13.68
C GLY A 183 -5.85 -9.61 -12.84
N LEU A 184 -6.41 -8.99 -11.79
CA LEU A 184 -7.38 -9.59 -10.89
C LEU A 184 -8.69 -8.80 -10.95
N SER A 185 -9.82 -9.46 -10.75
CA SER A 185 -11.09 -8.75 -10.60
C SER A 185 -11.17 -8.03 -9.25
N VAL A 186 -11.97 -6.98 -9.19
CA VAL A 186 -12.24 -6.27 -7.93
C VAL A 186 -12.81 -7.21 -6.87
N GLU A 187 -13.59 -8.21 -7.29
CA GLU A 187 -14.16 -9.24 -6.42
C GLU A 187 -13.09 -10.14 -5.79
N GLU A 188 -12.12 -10.58 -6.56
CA GLU A 188 -10.98 -11.38 -6.08
C GLU A 188 -10.15 -10.58 -5.07
N LEU A 189 -9.85 -9.31 -5.37
CA LEU A 189 -9.14 -8.43 -4.44
C LEU A 189 -9.93 -8.20 -3.16
N ILE A 190 -11.25 -7.94 -3.24
CA ILE A 190 -12.11 -7.77 -2.06
C ILE A 190 -12.09 -9.03 -1.20
N GLN A 191 -12.23 -10.21 -1.81
CA GLN A 191 -12.21 -11.47 -1.06
C GLN A 191 -10.87 -11.66 -0.36
N PHE A 192 -9.77 -11.44 -1.07
CA PHE A 192 -8.43 -11.54 -0.50
C PHE A 192 -8.25 -10.60 0.71
N VAL A 193 -8.71 -9.36 0.59
CA VAL A 193 -8.64 -8.37 1.68
C VAL A 193 -9.50 -8.80 2.87
N ILE A 194 -10.72 -9.28 2.65
CA ILE A 194 -11.60 -9.78 3.72
C ILE A 194 -10.94 -10.93 4.48
N ASP A 195 -10.31 -11.85 3.78
CA ASP A 195 -9.76 -13.08 4.35
C ASP A 195 -8.44 -12.84 5.10
N ASN A 196 -7.64 -11.87 4.69
CA ASN A 196 -6.30 -11.69 5.22
C ASN A 196 -6.13 -10.45 6.12
N GLN A 197 -6.82 -9.34 5.84
CA GLN A 197 -6.60 -8.08 6.54
C GLN A 197 -6.90 -8.11 8.06
N PRO A 198 -7.85 -8.89 8.57
CA PRO A 198 -8.10 -8.98 10.02
C PRO A 198 -6.86 -9.38 10.83
N ASP A 199 -6.01 -10.23 10.28
CA ASP A 199 -4.82 -10.76 10.97
C ASP A 199 -3.71 -9.69 11.15
N ALA A 200 -3.76 -8.60 10.39
CA ALA A 200 -2.85 -7.48 10.55
C ALA A 200 -3.01 -6.72 11.88
N LEU A 201 -4.12 -6.94 12.59
CA LEU A 201 -4.49 -6.23 13.82
C LEU A 201 -4.28 -7.09 15.08
N ASN A 202 -3.83 -8.34 14.91
CA ASN A 202 -3.55 -9.31 15.99
C ASN A 202 -2.01 -9.30 16.35
#